data_218afd632480c167a5d2d06ba443ac0a
#
_entry.id   218afd632480c167a5d2d06ba443ac0a
#
_cell.length_a   1.000
_cell.length_b   1.000
_cell.length_c   1.000
_cell.angle_alpha   90.00
_cell.angle_beta   90.00
_cell.angle_gamma   90.00
#
_symmetry.space_group_name_H-M   'P 1'
#
loop_
_entity.id
_entity.type
_entity.pdbx_description
1 polymer ?
#
loop_
_entity_poly.entity_id
_entity_poly.type
_entity_poly.pdbx_seq_one_letter_code
_entity_poly.pdbx_strand_id
1 'polypeptide(L)'
;GLAELLQKNAALVRRRTGRGIELKRVLVRDVNKPRSVELPEGCRITANPADLTDDPDIDVLVELMGGIDAPLALVSRALKNGKHVVTANKALLAVEGGELMRLAREKNLILRYEASVAGAVPIIEALRGPLAGNRISSVLGILNGTSNYILSEMTTKGVDFEQALKKAQELGYAEANPTLDI
;
A
#
# COMPACT_ATOMS: atom_id res chain seq x y z
N GLY A 1 5.47 -3.98 11.61
CA GLY A 1 4.75 -3.75 10.34
C GLY A 1 3.70 -4.84 10.04
N LEU A 2 3.40 -5.07 8.73
CA LEU A 2 2.30 -5.99 8.35
C LEU A 2 2.42 -7.39 8.96
N ALA A 3 3.60 -8.01 8.90
CA ALA A 3 3.82 -9.35 9.49
C ALA A 3 3.47 -9.38 10.98
N GLU A 4 3.91 -8.40 11.73
CA GLU A 4 3.60 -8.26 13.15
C GLU A 4 2.09 -8.05 13.41
N LEU A 5 1.42 -7.23 12.61
CA LEU A 5 -0.02 -7.01 12.71
C LEU A 5 -0.81 -8.28 12.43
N LEU A 6 -0.43 -9.05 11.41
CA LEU A 6 -1.08 -10.32 11.08
C LEU A 6 -0.93 -11.33 12.21
N GLN A 7 0.25 -11.42 12.84
CA GLN A 7 0.48 -12.31 13.97
C GLN A 7 -0.31 -11.86 15.22
N LYS A 8 -0.20 -10.60 15.63
CA LYS A 8 -0.89 -10.06 16.81
C LYS A 8 -2.41 -10.17 16.71
N ASN A 9 -2.95 -9.99 15.51
CA ASN A 9 -4.40 -9.96 15.27
C ASN A 9 -4.96 -11.23 14.61
N ALA A 10 -4.19 -12.34 14.56
CA ALA A 10 -4.60 -13.56 13.86
C ALA A 10 -5.99 -14.06 14.27
N ALA A 11 -6.27 -14.14 15.57
CA ALA A 11 -7.57 -14.56 16.09
C ALA A 11 -8.70 -13.60 15.70
N LEU A 12 -8.44 -12.28 15.74
CA LEU A 12 -9.40 -11.25 15.34
C LEU A 12 -9.71 -11.33 13.85
N VAL A 13 -8.68 -11.46 13.02
CA VAL A 13 -8.81 -11.61 11.57
C VAL A 13 -9.64 -12.85 11.26
N ARG A 14 -9.29 -14.01 11.82
CA ARG A 14 -10.04 -15.25 11.62
C ARG A 14 -11.51 -15.12 12.01
N ARG A 15 -11.81 -14.48 13.14
CA ARG A 15 -13.20 -14.27 13.59
C ARG A 15 -13.99 -13.37 12.64
N ARG A 16 -13.35 -12.32 12.06
CA ARG A 16 -14.04 -11.37 11.18
C ARG A 16 -14.18 -11.85 9.74
N THR A 17 -13.20 -12.60 9.25
CA THR A 17 -13.17 -13.04 7.84
C THR A 17 -13.64 -14.49 7.66
N GLY A 18 -13.79 -15.24 8.74
CA GLY A 18 -14.06 -16.67 8.71
C GLY A 18 -12.85 -17.54 8.31
N ARG A 19 -11.70 -16.92 7.99
CA ARG A 19 -10.49 -17.62 7.52
C ARG A 19 -9.25 -17.08 8.22
N GLY A 20 -8.23 -17.93 8.39
CA GLY A 20 -6.90 -17.51 8.78
C GLY A 20 -6.13 -16.92 7.61
N ILE A 21 -5.21 -16.01 7.89
CA ILE A 21 -4.23 -15.51 6.92
C ILE A 21 -2.87 -16.06 7.32
N GLU A 22 -2.22 -16.75 6.41
CA GLU A 22 -0.88 -17.30 6.59
C GLU A 22 0.13 -16.47 5.80
N LEU A 23 1.21 -16.05 6.43
CA LEU A 23 2.32 -15.38 5.76
C LEU A 23 3.31 -16.44 5.27
N LYS A 24 3.28 -16.78 3.99
CA LYS A 24 4.13 -17.83 3.40
C LYS A 24 5.52 -17.35 2.99
N ARG A 25 5.60 -16.15 2.39
CA ARG A 25 6.84 -15.62 1.82
C ARG A 25 6.98 -14.14 2.10
N VAL A 26 8.21 -13.70 2.26
CA VAL A 26 8.58 -12.29 2.34
C VAL A 26 9.70 -12.02 1.34
N LEU A 27 9.41 -11.20 0.34
CA LEU A 27 10.38 -10.72 -0.65
C LEU A 27 11.15 -9.54 -0.07
N VAL A 28 12.47 -9.60 -0.12
CA VAL A 28 13.37 -8.55 0.37
C VAL A 28 14.54 -8.35 -0.59
N ARG A 29 15.21 -7.20 -0.54
CA ARG A 29 16.41 -6.95 -1.33
C ARG A 29 17.63 -7.74 -0.81
N ASP A 30 17.77 -7.82 0.52
CA ASP A 30 18.88 -8.49 1.18
C ASP A 30 18.33 -9.47 2.22
N VAL A 31 18.53 -10.76 1.97
CA VAL A 31 18.06 -11.84 2.85
C VAL A 31 18.84 -11.91 4.16
N ASN A 32 20.09 -11.42 4.17
CA ASN A 32 20.99 -11.50 5.32
C ASN A 32 20.82 -10.32 6.29
N LYS A 33 20.10 -9.26 5.88
CA LYS A 33 19.87 -8.09 6.74
C LYS A 33 19.10 -8.49 7.99
N PRO A 34 19.60 -8.22 9.21
CA PRO A 34 18.88 -8.47 10.46
C PRO A 34 17.52 -7.77 10.48
N ARG A 35 16.51 -8.43 11.06
CA ARG A 35 15.16 -7.91 11.19
C ARG A 35 14.69 -7.99 12.63
N SER A 36 13.97 -6.96 13.07
CA SER A 36 13.42 -6.87 14.43
C SER A 36 12.13 -7.68 14.62
N VAL A 37 11.54 -8.17 13.54
CA VAL A 37 10.27 -8.92 13.58
C VAL A 37 10.56 -10.38 13.30
N GLU A 38 10.17 -11.25 14.22
CA GLU A 38 10.16 -12.69 14.02
C GLU A 38 9.04 -13.04 13.04
N LEU A 39 9.36 -13.87 12.06
CA LEU A 39 8.37 -14.36 11.11
C LEU A 39 7.74 -15.65 11.66
N PRO A 40 6.47 -15.93 11.30
CA PRO A 40 5.81 -17.16 11.73
C PRO A 40 6.52 -18.39 11.18
N GLU A 41 6.37 -19.50 11.88
CA GLU A 41 6.90 -20.80 11.47
C GLU A 41 6.44 -21.14 10.04
N GLY A 42 7.35 -21.67 9.22
CA GLY A 42 7.08 -21.98 7.81
C GLY A 42 7.20 -20.78 6.85
N CYS A 43 7.24 -19.55 7.33
CA CYS A 43 7.47 -18.37 6.47
C CYS A 43 8.93 -18.33 6.01
N ARG A 44 9.14 -18.13 4.71
CA ARG A 44 10.49 -18.03 4.13
C ARG A 44 10.76 -16.64 3.58
N ILE A 45 11.99 -16.18 3.78
CA ILE A 45 12.52 -14.94 3.20
C ILE A 45 13.20 -15.28 1.88
N THR A 46 13.00 -14.48 0.86
CA THR A 46 13.61 -14.65 -0.45
C THR A 46 13.99 -13.30 -1.07
N ALA A 47 14.95 -13.30 -1.96
CA ALA A 47 15.26 -12.19 -2.85
C ALA A 47 14.75 -12.42 -4.28
N ASN A 48 14.17 -13.59 -4.55
CA ASN A 48 13.66 -13.94 -5.88
C ASN A 48 12.14 -13.69 -5.98
N PRO A 49 11.69 -12.73 -6.81
CA PRO A 49 10.27 -12.43 -7.00
C PRO A 49 9.43 -13.63 -7.47
N ALA A 50 10.03 -14.56 -8.22
CA ALA A 50 9.33 -15.75 -8.73
C ALA A 50 8.81 -16.65 -7.60
N ASP A 51 9.51 -16.69 -6.45
CA ASP A 51 9.07 -17.49 -5.30
C ASP A 51 7.74 -17.01 -4.71
N LEU A 52 7.32 -15.78 -5.00
CA LEU A 52 6.01 -15.25 -4.60
C LEU A 52 5.00 -15.35 -5.74
N THR A 53 5.42 -14.94 -6.94
CA THR A 53 4.49 -14.79 -8.06
C THR A 53 4.12 -16.12 -8.70
N ASP A 54 4.98 -17.13 -8.63
CA ASP A 54 4.79 -18.41 -9.30
C ASP A 54 4.40 -19.55 -8.33
N ASP A 55 4.50 -19.34 -7.02
CA ASP A 55 4.08 -20.32 -6.02
C ASP A 55 2.54 -20.48 -6.05
N PRO A 56 2.00 -21.66 -6.44
CA PRO A 56 0.55 -21.87 -6.55
C PRO A 56 -0.18 -21.80 -5.20
N ASP A 57 0.55 -21.96 -4.10
CA ASP A 57 -0.01 -21.92 -2.75
C ASP A 57 -0.13 -20.49 -2.18
N ILE A 58 0.19 -19.48 -2.96
CA ILE A 58 0.01 -18.07 -2.57
C ILE A 58 -1.21 -17.51 -3.30
N ASP A 59 -2.25 -17.16 -2.55
CA ASP A 59 -3.49 -16.59 -3.08
C ASP A 59 -3.38 -15.06 -3.24
N VAL A 60 -2.67 -14.39 -2.35
CA VAL A 60 -2.62 -12.92 -2.25
C VAL A 60 -1.19 -12.43 -2.18
N LEU A 61 -0.85 -11.50 -3.06
CA LEU A 61 0.38 -10.72 -2.99
C LEU A 61 0.10 -9.37 -2.31
N VAL A 62 0.92 -9.01 -1.31
CA VAL A 62 0.89 -7.66 -0.71
C VAL A 62 2.15 -6.91 -1.11
N GLU A 63 1.99 -5.81 -1.84
CA GLU A 63 3.08 -4.97 -2.32
C GLU A 63 3.19 -3.72 -1.45
N LEU A 64 4.33 -3.56 -0.78
CA LEU A 64 4.67 -2.48 0.14
C LEU A 64 6.04 -1.87 -0.20
N MET A 65 6.50 -2.05 -1.43
CA MET A 65 7.75 -1.46 -1.92
C MET A 65 7.53 0.01 -2.28
N GLY A 66 8.54 0.70 -2.65
CA GLY A 66 8.47 2.02 -3.27
C GLY A 66 8.92 1.95 -4.72
N GLY A 67 8.75 3.05 -5.45
CA GLY A 67 9.11 3.15 -6.87
C GLY A 67 8.02 2.56 -7.79
N ILE A 68 8.36 2.40 -9.07
CA ILE A 68 7.40 2.01 -10.12
C ILE A 68 7.81 0.71 -10.79
N ASP A 69 9.01 0.62 -11.37
CA ASP A 69 9.40 -0.48 -12.27
C ASP A 69 9.35 -1.87 -11.62
N ALA A 70 10.01 -2.04 -10.48
CA ALA A 70 10.05 -3.32 -9.78
C ALA A 70 8.66 -3.73 -9.22
N PRO A 71 7.89 -2.83 -8.56
CA PRO A 71 6.50 -3.10 -8.19
C PRO A 71 5.61 -3.44 -9.38
N LEU A 72 5.72 -2.71 -10.50
CA LEU A 72 4.95 -2.98 -11.71
C LEU A 72 5.17 -4.41 -12.22
N ALA A 73 6.44 -4.80 -12.36
CA ALA A 73 6.80 -6.15 -12.80
C ALA A 73 6.24 -7.22 -11.86
N LEU A 74 6.38 -7.01 -10.54
CA LEU A 74 5.90 -7.96 -9.51
C LEU A 74 4.38 -8.09 -9.53
N VAL A 75 3.66 -6.98 -9.49
CA VAL A 75 2.19 -6.94 -9.43
C VAL A 75 1.58 -7.48 -10.71
N SER A 76 2.10 -7.08 -11.88
CA SER A 76 1.63 -7.57 -13.17
C SER A 76 1.81 -9.10 -13.30
N ARG A 77 2.96 -9.63 -12.86
CA ARG A 77 3.20 -11.08 -12.88
C ARG A 77 2.28 -11.82 -11.91
N ALA A 78 2.08 -11.31 -10.71
CA ALA A 78 1.16 -11.89 -9.75
C ALA A 78 -0.27 -11.98 -10.29
N LEU A 79 -0.79 -10.90 -10.89
CA LEU A 79 -2.11 -10.89 -11.53
C LEU A 79 -2.18 -11.87 -12.72
N LYS A 80 -1.15 -11.93 -13.57
CA LYS A 80 -1.10 -12.89 -14.68
C LYS A 80 -1.15 -14.33 -14.18
N ASN A 81 -0.56 -14.61 -13.03
CA ASN A 81 -0.49 -15.93 -12.40
C ASN A 81 -1.67 -16.20 -11.44
N GLY A 82 -2.75 -15.43 -11.52
CA GLY A 82 -4.00 -15.73 -10.81
C GLY A 82 -4.02 -15.31 -9.34
N LYS A 83 -3.12 -14.42 -8.91
CA LYS A 83 -3.07 -13.95 -7.52
C LYS A 83 -3.80 -12.64 -7.34
N HIS A 84 -4.57 -12.53 -6.26
CA HIS A 84 -5.09 -11.25 -5.81
C HIS A 84 -3.96 -10.34 -5.33
N VAL A 85 -4.15 -9.03 -5.41
CA VAL A 85 -3.11 -8.07 -5.01
C VAL A 85 -3.67 -7.01 -4.07
N VAL A 86 -2.87 -6.67 -3.06
CA VAL A 86 -3.06 -5.50 -2.21
C VAL A 86 -1.80 -4.63 -2.33
N THR A 87 -1.95 -3.36 -2.67
CA THR A 87 -0.80 -2.45 -2.78
C THR A 87 -1.00 -1.18 -1.95
N ALA A 88 0.07 -0.66 -1.38
CA ALA A 88 0.12 0.65 -0.71
C ALA A 88 0.90 1.69 -1.55
N ASN A 89 1.23 1.38 -2.80
CA ASN A 89 2.11 2.17 -3.63
C ASN A 89 1.35 3.22 -4.46
N LYS A 90 1.26 4.45 -3.92
CA LYS A 90 0.57 5.55 -4.62
C LYS A 90 1.22 5.90 -5.96
N ALA A 91 2.56 5.85 -6.05
CA ALA A 91 3.29 6.21 -7.27
C ALA A 91 3.03 5.21 -8.40
N LEU A 92 3.05 3.91 -8.10
CA LEU A 92 2.70 2.87 -9.05
C LEU A 92 1.28 3.06 -9.58
N LEU A 93 0.32 3.32 -8.70
CA LEU A 93 -1.09 3.47 -9.09
C LEU A 93 -1.37 4.77 -9.85
N ALA A 94 -0.64 5.84 -9.57
CA ALA A 94 -0.77 7.09 -10.29
C ALA A 94 -0.36 6.95 -11.77
N VAL A 95 0.64 6.13 -12.06
CA VAL A 95 1.17 5.94 -13.42
C VAL A 95 0.52 4.74 -14.12
N GLU A 96 0.46 3.60 -13.45
CA GLU A 96 0.09 2.31 -14.06
C GLU A 96 -1.25 1.74 -13.53
N GLY A 97 -1.92 2.45 -12.64
CA GLY A 97 -3.11 1.93 -11.96
C GLY A 97 -4.24 1.53 -12.91
N GLY A 98 -4.43 2.28 -13.99
CA GLY A 98 -5.44 1.98 -15.02
C GLY A 98 -5.23 0.60 -15.65
N GLU A 99 -4.00 0.32 -16.06
CA GLU A 99 -3.61 -0.94 -16.71
C GLU A 99 -3.67 -2.12 -15.72
N LEU A 100 -3.18 -1.93 -14.49
CA LEU A 100 -3.25 -2.96 -13.45
C LEU A 100 -4.71 -3.31 -13.08
N MET A 101 -5.58 -2.32 -12.99
CA MET A 101 -7.01 -2.54 -12.75
C MET A 101 -7.70 -3.24 -13.92
N ARG A 102 -7.32 -2.91 -15.17
CA ARG A 102 -7.82 -3.60 -16.36
C ARG A 102 -7.40 -5.08 -16.32
N LEU A 103 -6.12 -5.35 -16.09
CA LEU A 103 -5.58 -6.71 -16.00
C LEU A 103 -6.26 -7.53 -14.87
N ALA A 104 -6.45 -6.94 -13.70
CA ALA A 104 -7.15 -7.60 -12.60
C ALA A 104 -8.59 -7.96 -12.98
N ARG A 105 -9.34 -7.07 -13.63
CA ARG A 105 -10.70 -7.33 -14.11
C ARG A 105 -10.74 -8.44 -15.15
N GLU A 106 -9.86 -8.43 -16.14
CA GLU A 106 -9.77 -9.46 -17.19
C GLU A 106 -9.51 -10.85 -16.62
N LYS A 107 -8.72 -10.92 -15.54
CA LYS A 107 -8.41 -12.17 -14.83
C LYS A 107 -9.43 -12.53 -13.75
N ASN A 108 -10.48 -11.73 -13.56
CA ASN A 108 -11.44 -11.87 -12.45
C ASN A 108 -10.76 -11.91 -11.07
N LEU A 109 -9.76 -11.05 -10.88
CA LEU A 109 -8.98 -10.92 -9.67
C LEU A 109 -9.25 -9.59 -8.95
N ILE A 110 -8.93 -9.55 -7.68
CA ILE A 110 -9.10 -8.38 -6.82
C ILE A 110 -7.75 -7.63 -6.73
N LEU A 111 -7.77 -6.34 -7.07
CA LEU A 111 -6.71 -5.38 -6.76
C LEU A 111 -7.25 -4.40 -5.73
N ARG A 112 -6.68 -4.40 -4.52
CA ARG A 112 -7.01 -3.49 -3.41
C ARG A 112 -5.87 -2.50 -3.19
N TYR A 113 -6.23 -1.24 -2.94
CA TYR A 113 -5.26 -0.15 -2.83
C TYR A 113 -5.65 0.95 -1.83
N GLU A 114 -6.49 0.62 -0.86
CA GLU A 114 -6.95 1.56 0.18
C GLU A 114 -5.79 2.27 0.88
N ALA A 115 -4.69 1.52 1.17
CA ALA A 115 -3.51 2.08 1.82
C ALA A 115 -2.70 3.05 0.95
N SER A 116 -3.00 3.14 -0.36
CA SER A 116 -2.35 4.07 -1.29
C SER A 116 -3.05 5.43 -1.35
N VAL A 117 -4.25 5.55 -0.77
CA VAL A 117 -5.12 6.72 -0.92
C VAL A 117 -5.59 7.21 0.44
N ALA A 118 -5.39 8.50 0.72
CA ALA A 118 -5.92 9.20 1.90
C ALA A 118 -5.63 8.48 3.25
N GLY A 119 -4.44 7.97 3.45
CA GLY A 119 -3.93 7.20 4.59
C GLY A 119 -4.88 7.00 5.78
N ALA A 120 -5.23 5.77 6.10
CA ALA A 120 -6.16 5.37 7.17
C ALA A 120 -7.64 5.81 7.00
N VAL A 121 -7.99 6.55 5.96
CA VAL A 121 -9.38 6.91 5.64
C VAL A 121 -9.94 5.91 4.63
N PRO A 122 -11.00 5.12 4.93
CA PRO A 122 -11.51 4.07 4.05
C PRO A 122 -12.39 4.64 2.92
N ILE A 123 -11.85 5.55 2.12
CA ILE A 123 -12.61 6.26 1.08
C ILE A 123 -12.92 5.38 -0.13
N ILE A 124 -11.97 4.57 -0.57
CA ILE A 124 -12.15 3.69 -1.73
C ILE A 124 -13.17 2.59 -1.40
N GLU A 125 -13.08 2.00 -0.20
CA GLU A 125 -14.04 0.99 0.24
C GLU A 125 -15.44 1.59 0.41
N ALA A 126 -15.56 2.81 0.94
CA ALA A 126 -16.85 3.50 1.06
C ALA A 126 -17.50 3.72 -0.31
N LEU A 127 -16.73 4.19 -1.31
CA LEU A 127 -17.23 4.44 -2.66
C LEU A 127 -17.62 3.14 -3.39
N ARG A 128 -16.86 2.06 -3.20
CA ARG A 128 -17.05 0.77 -3.88
C ARG A 128 -18.05 -0.16 -3.21
N GLY A 129 -18.26 0.00 -1.92
CA GLY A 129 -19.15 -0.81 -1.09
C GLY A 129 -20.45 -0.07 -0.77
N PRO A 130 -20.56 0.58 0.41
CA PRO A 130 -21.82 1.18 0.86
C PRO A 130 -22.41 2.20 -0.12
N LEU A 131 -21.59 2.96 -0.85
CA LEU A 131 -22.01 4.00 -1.77
C LEU A 131 -22.07 3.56 -3.24
N ALA A 132 -21.82 2.28 -3.55
CA ALA A 132 -21.75 1.78 -4.93
C ALA A 132 -23.05 2.01 -5.75
N GLY A 133 -24.21 2.05 -5.09
CA GLY A 133 -25.50 2.32 -5.73
C GLY A 133 -25.82 3.81 -5.89
N ASN A 134 -24.98 4.72 -5.39
CA ASN A 134 -25.23 6.15 -5.43
C ASN A 134 -24.51 6.81 -6.60
N ARG A 135 -25.13 7.85 -7.15
CA ARG A 135 -24.47 8.73 -8.13
C ARG A 135 -23.70 9.81 -7.39
N ILE A 136 -22.37 9.64 -7.30
CA ILE A 136 -21.49 10.64 -6.68
C ILE A 136 -21.30 11.80 -7.65
N SER A 137 -21.69 13.00 -7.24
CA SER A 137 -21.57 14.23 -8.05
C SER A 137 -20.26 14.98 -7.78
N SER A 138 -19.75 14.91 -6.55
CA SER A 138 -18.48 15.55 -6.17
C SER A 138 -17.86 14.87 -4.96
N VAL A 139 -16.55 15.01 -4.83
CA VAL A 139 -15.77 14.61 -3.65
C VAL A 139 -14.92 15.78 -3.25
N LEU A 140 -14.99 16.17 -1.98
CA LEU A 140 -14.18 17.24 -1.40
C LEU A 140 -13.36 16.66 -0.26
N GLY A 141 -12.10 17.06 -0.14
CA GLY A 141 -11.23 16.59 0.94
C GLY A 141 -9.84 17.20 0.89
N ILE A 142 -9.11 17.05 1.99
CA ILE A 142 -7.67 17.34 2.06
C ILE A 142 -6.96 16.05 1.66
N LEU A 143 -6.45 16.00 0.43
CA LEU A 143 -5.89 14.78 -0.16
C LEU A 143 -4.40 14.60 0.10
N ASN A 144 -3.69 15.68 0.47
CA ASN A 144 -2.27 15.65 0.76
C ASN A 144 -1.97 16.26 2.13
N GLY A 145 -1.53 15.42 3.07
CA GLY A 145 -1.21 15.82 4.45
C GLY A 145 0.01 16.74 4.52
N THR A 146 1.03 16.46 3.71
CA THR A 146 2.29 17.24 3.65
C THR A 146 2.02 18.67 3.23
N SER A 147 1.38 18.86 2.07
CA SER A 147 1.01 20.18 1.58
C SER A 147 0.10 20.94 2.55
N ASN A 148 -0.90 20.22 3.13
CA ASN A 148 -1.79 20.82 4.11
C ASN A 148 -1.04 21.30 5.36
N TYR A 149 -0.09 20.52 5.88
CA TYR A 149 0.73 20.91 7.02
C TYR A 149 1.55 22.15 6.70
N ILE A 150 2.26 22.16 5.55
CA ILE A 150 3.10 23.29 5.12
C ILE A 150 2.26 24.58 5.00
N LEU A 151 1.14 24.52 4.28
CA LEU A 151 0.26 25.69 4.10
C LEU A 151 -0.34 26.17 5.42
N SER A 152 -0.67 25.25 6.33
CA SER A 152 -1.16 25.60 7.66
C SER A 152 -0.10 26.30 8.50
N GLU A 153 1.14 25.83 8.52
CA GLU A 153 2.26 26.49 9.23
C GLU A 153 2.53 27.89 8.67
N MET A 154 2.57 28.02 7.34
CA MET A 154 2.73 29.33 6.69
C MET A 154 1.61 30.29 7.05
N THR A 155 0.36 29.85 7.03
CA THR A 155 -0.82 30.68 7.28
C THR A 155 -0.96 31.06 8.75
N THR A 156 -0.73 30.12 9.68
CA THR A 156 -1.00 30.33 11.11
C THR A 156 0.18 30.93 11.85
N LYS A 157 1.42 30.65 11.42
CA LYS A 157 2.64 31.10 12.09
C LYS A 157 3.42 32.12 11.29
N GLY A 158 3.04 32.40 10.05
CA GLY A 158 3.73 33.36 9.18
C GLY A 158 5.15 32.96 8.78
N VAL A 159 5.47 31.64 8.87
CA VAL A 159 6.77 31.11 8.45
C VAL A 159 6.81 30.97 6.92
N ASP A 160 8.01 31.02 6.34
CA ASP A 160 8.19 30.76 4.92
C ASP A 160 8.08 29.27 4.57
N PHE A 161 8.03 29.00 3.25
CA PHE A 161 7.88 27.63 2.74
C PHE A 161 9.04 26.73 3.16
N GLU A 162 10.29 27.21 3.10
CA GLU A 162 11.47 26.39 3.40
C GLU A 162 11.49 25.97 4.87
N GLN A 163 11.13 26.89 5.78
CA GLN A 163 11.02 26.62 7.21
C GLN A 163 9.90 25.61 7.50
N ALA A 164 8.74 25.78 6.86
CA ALA A 164 7.61 24.88 7.03
C ALA A 164 7.92 23.47 6.49
N LEU A 165 8.58 23.37 5.32
CA LEU A 165 9.01 22.11 4.72
C LEU A 165 10.02 21.37 5.59
N LYS A 166 11.05 22.08 6.06
CA LYS A 166 12.06 21.49 6.97
C LYS A 166 11.40 20.93 8.22
N LYS A 167 10.47 21.67 8.78
CA LYS A 167 9.71 21.23 9.96
C LYS A 167 8.84 20.00 9.67
N ALA A 168 8.20 19.96 8.52
CA ALA A 168 7.44 18.79 8.06
C ALA A 168 8.32 17.55 7.92
N GLN A 169 9.54 17.70 7.39
CA GLN A 169 10.52 16.60 7.28
C GLN A 169 11.00 16.12 8.66
N GLU A 170 11.32 17.02 9.58
CA GLU A 170 11.71 16.68 10.96
C GLU A 170 10.63 15.88 11.70
N LEU A 171 9.35 16.19 11.44
CA LEU A 171 8.19 15.52 12.04
C LEU A 171 7.75 14.27 11.28
N GLY A 172 8.38 13.95 10.14
CA GLY A 172 8.04 12.79 9.32
C GLY A 172 6.77 12.95 8.48
N TYR A 173 6.27 14.17 8.31
CA TYR A 173 5.13 14.47 7.41
C TYR A 173 5.56 14.64 5.95
N ALA A 174 6.83 14.97 5.71
CA ALA A 174 7.43 15.03 4.39
C ALA A 174 8.60 14.07 4.27
N GLU A 175 8.72 13.41 3.12
CA GLU A 175 9.88 12.59 2.78
C GLU A 175 11.11 13.49 2.49
N ALA A 176 12.32 12.88 2.46
CA ALA A 176 13.54 13.59 2.09
C ALA A 176 13.49 14.19 0.68
N ASN A 177 12.77 13.53 -0.23
CA ASN A 177 12.44 14.07 -1.55
C ASN A 177 10.92 14.22 -1.68
N PRO A 178 10.34 15.38 -1.35
CA PRO A 178 8.91 15.60 -1.30
C PRO A 178 8.29 15.99 -2.66
N THR A 179 9.02 15.91 -3.76
CA THR A 179 8.62 16.43 -5.10
C THR A 179 7.23 15.99 -5.58
N LEU A 180 6.73 14.85 -5.08
CA LEU A 180 5.38 14.37 -5.43
C LEU A 180 4.28 14.97 -4.53
N ASP A 181 4.65 15.63 -3.45
CA ASP A 181 3.71 16.17 -2.46
C ASP A 181 3.65 17.71 -2.45
N ILE A 182 4.58 18.40 -3.14
CA ILE A 182 4.71 19.87 -3.19
C ILE A 182 4.92 20.38 -4.60
#